data_030ee222e13d454ee130aca503ed736d
#
_entry.id   030ee222e13d454ee130aca503ed736d
#
_cell.length_a   1.000
_cell.length_b   1.000
_cell.length_c   1.000
_cell.angle_alpha   90.00
_cell.angle_beta   90.00
_cell.angle_gamma   90.00
#
_symmetry.space_group_name_H-M   'P 1'
#
loop_
_entity.id
_entity.type
_entity.pdbx_description
1 polymer ?
#
loop_
_entity_poly.entity_id
_entity_poly.type
_entity_poly.pdbx_seq_one_letter_code
_entity_poly.pdbx_strand_id
1 'polypeptide(L)'
;MKRYGNLWSRICDRQNIEEAANNALKGKSITRERQYFIDNREALLNELQEMLINESYRFSFLKYFKVFEPKERNIHHSPFYPDKILHHAIMNVCKPLFLEKMTADTYGSIKGRGITMAANKLKKALAENPDWYYLQIDCKKFYPSINHDVCKDAVRRVIKCKQTLKMFDAIIDVHEEGLAIGVYPSQYLANLVLSRVDHWAKEVARVKHYFRYMDDILILVEDKQSAHNLLALLKDEIAKLKLQVKDNSRIAPVVCGIDFIGYKFYPTHTKLRKSIKMRMQSNVRRLRKKGVSDEEFKRKTASHFGWCKHANCRHLLRKTLDDKLYLYENNMEFKRLSELKESDNWFGLSKEKRVSIKELFYVDIIFFEYLFVNIKGEDKVVVKFAYPEAPEDYHSFITRSSVIMDRLPKDKEKMPFIAQIKPIKNYTAYE
;
A
#
# COMPACT_ATOMS: atom_id res chain seq x y z
N MET A 1 -8.94 28.97 4.11
CA MET A 1 -8.41 27.65 4.47
C MET A 1 -7.62 27.74 5.77
N LYS A 2 -7.81 26.80 6.74
CA LYS A 2 -7.09 26.81 8.03
C LYS A 2 -5.60 26.55 7.80
N ARG A 3 -4.73 27.37 8.38
CA ARG A 3 -3.26 27.24 8.35
C ARG A 3 -2.73 27.00 9.77
N TYR A 4 -1.69 26.17 9.90
CA TYR A 4 -1.16 25.72 11.18
C TYR A 4 0.10 26.52 11.58
N GLY A 5 0.11 27.04 12.80
CA GLY A 5 1.25 27.71 13.44
C GLY A 5 1.78 26.92 14.62
N ASN A 6 2.78 27.48 15.29
CA ASN A 6 3.36 26.94 16.52
C ASN A 6 3.84 25.46 16.40
N LEU A 7 4.42 25.12 15.22
CA LEU A 7 4.87 23.76 14.95
C LEU A 7 6.33 23.56 15.36
N TRP A 8 7.11 24.64 15.42
CA TRP A 8 8.56 24.57 15.60
C TRP A 8 8.94 23.97 16.95
N SER A 9 8.30 24.37 18.05
CA SER A 9 8.51 23.80 19.35
C SER A 9 8.27 22.28 19.39
N ARG A 10 7.24 21.82 18.69
CA ARG A 10 6.95 20.39 18.55
C ARG A 10 7.99 19.63 17.70
N ILE A 11 8.58 20.30 16.71
CA ILE A 11 9.65 19.71 15.88
C ILE A 11 10.93 19.59 16.71
N CYS A 12 11.27 20.61 17.51
CA CYS A 12 12.45 20.64 18.37
C CYS A 12 12.30 19.82 19.67
N ASP A 13 11.11 19.31 19.95
CA ASP A 13 10.85 18.51 21.15
C ASP A 13 11.73 17.25 21.16
N ARG A 14 12.34 16.96 22.32
CA ARG A 14 13.26 15.84 22.49
C ARG A 14 12.60 14.52 22.15
N GLN A 15 11.39 14.29 22.63
CA GLN A 15 10.65 13.07 22.36
C GLN A 15 10.38 12.88 20.87
N ASN A 16 10.03 13.95 20.15
CA ASN A 16 9.85 13.91 18.70
C ASN A 16 11.15 13.56 17.96
N ILE A 17 12.30 14.11 18.38
CA ILE A 17 13.61 13.83 17.77
C ILE A 17 14.00 12.36 18.02
N GLU A 18 13.74 11.81 19.19
CA GLU A 18 13.96 10.40 19.51
C GLU A 18 13.07 9.48 18.68
N GLU A 19 11.79 9.79 18.56
CA GLU A 19 10.86 9.05 17.70
C GLU A 19 11.32 9.12 16.22
N ALA A 20 11.78 10.28 15.77
CA ALA A 20 12.31 10.46 14.43
C ALA A 20 13.54 9.58 14.15
N ALA A 21 14.46 9.50 15.10
CA ALA A 21 15.63 8.62 15.02
C ALA A 21 15.24 7.14 14.96
N ASN A 22 14.28 6.71 15.80
CA ASN A 22 13.75 5.36 15.77
C ASN A 22 13.08 5.03 14.43
N ASN A 23 12.29 5.96 13.90
CA ASN A 23 11.64 5.81 12.60
C ASN A 23 12.65 5.75 11.44
N ALA A 24 13.75 6.52 11.51
CA ALA A 24 14.82 6.51 10.51
C ALA A 24 15.62 5.19 10.50
N LEU A 25 15.78 4.54 11.65
CA LEU A 25 16.47 3.24 11.81
C LEU A 25 15.59 2.05 11.43
N LYS A 26 14.27 2.17 11.57
CA LYS A 26 13.33 1.06 11.47
C LYS A 26 13.44 0.31 10.14
N GLY A 27 13.71 -1.00 10.21
CA GLY A 27 13.74 -1.88 9.04
C GLY A 27 14.92 -1.63 8.09
N LYS A 28 15.99 -0.98 8.54
CA LYS A 28 17.19 -0.70 7.75
C LYS A 28 18.37 -1.55 8.22
N SER A 29 19.16 -2.01 7.26
CA SER A 29 20.47 -2.65 7.58
C SER A 29 21.39 -1.66 8.31
N ILE A 30 22.20 -2.16 9.23
CA ILE A 30 23.17 -1.35 9.95
C ILE A 30 24.37 -1.08 9.03
N THR A 31 24.61 0.20 8.73
CA THR A 31 25.79 0.69 8.00
C THR A 31 26.74 1.34 9.01
N ARG A 32 28.01 1.64 8.61
CA ARG A 32 28.97 2.34 9.48
C ARG A 32 28.40 3.65 10.04
N GLU A 33 27.73 4.44 9.21
CA GLU A 33 27.11 5.71 9.62
C GLU A 33 25.99 5.50 10.66
N ARG A 34 25.16 4.46 10.49
CA ARG A 34 24.11 4.13 11.47
C ARG A 34 24.69 3.55 12.76
N GLN A 35 25.74 2.73 12.67
CA GLN A 35 26.41 2.22 13.85
C GLN A 35 26.99 3.37 14.66
N TYR A 36 27.74 4.29 14.01
CA TYR A 36 28.27 5.48 14.66
C TYR A 36 27.18 6.29 15.38
N PHE A 37 26.03 6.48 14.72
CA PHE A 37 24.89 7.16 15.35
C PHE A 37 24.37 6.39 16.57
N ILE A 38 24.27 5.06 16.49
CA ILE A 38 23.79 4.24 17.61
C ILE A 38 24.73 4.35 18.80
N ASP A 39 26.03 4.29 18.56
CA ASP A 39 27.08 4.33 19.60
C ASP A 39 27.15 5.71 20.30
N ASN A 40 26.82 6.80 19.58
CA ASN A 40 26.87 8.18 20.08
C ASN A 40 25.49 8.82 20.21
N ARG A 41 24.45 8.03 20.31
CA ARG A 41 23.03 8.46 20.16
C ARG A 41 22.67 9.67 20.99
N GLU A 42 22.93 9.67 22.30
CA GLU A 42 22.49 10.74 23.20
C GLU A 42 23.19 12.08 22.86
N ALA A 43 24.50 12.05 22.66
CA ALA A 43 25.26 13.24 22.30
C ALA A 43 24.77 13.86 20.98
N LEU A 44 24.58 13.03 19.93
CA LEU A 44 24.15 13.47 18.62
C LEU A 44 22.69 13.99 18.61
N LEU A 45 21.81 13.40 19.43
CA LEU A 45 20.43 13.91 19.53
C LEU A 45 20.37 15.24 20.31
N ASN A 46 21.21 15.44 21.32
CA ASN A 46 21.36 16.72 22.03
C ASN A 46 21.90 17.78 21.07
N GLU A 47 22.97 17.48 20.34
CA GLU A 47 23.56 18.37 19.33
C GLU A 47 22.52 18.80 18.27
N LEU A 48 21.74 17.84 17.74
CA LEU A 48 20.68 18.14 16.77
C LEU A 48 19.60 19.05 17.39
N GLN A 49 19.19 18.78 18.63
CA GLN A 49 18.20 19.62 19.33
C GLN A 49 18.71 21.05 19.52
N GLU A 50 19.94 21.22 19.93
CA GLU A 50 20.58 22.55 20.07
C GLU A 50 20.67 23.29 18.73
N MET A 51 21.07 22.60 17.64
CA MET A 51 21.09 23.20 16.31
C MET A 51 19.69 23.69 15.87
N LEU A 52 18.62 22.96 16.23
CA LEU A 52 17.27 23.34 15.89
C LEU A 52 16.78 24.52 16.74
N ILE A 53 17.03 24.50 18.04
CA ILE A 53 16.64 25.60 18.95
C ILE A 53 17.35 26.89 18.54
N ASN A 54 18.62 26.83 18.18
CA ASN A 54 19.43 27.97 17.77
C ASN A 54 19.25 28.35 16.29
N GLU A 55 18.39 27.65 15.54
CA GLU A 55 18.17 27.82 14.09
C GLU A 55 19.47 27.79 13.25
N SER A 56 20.52 27.14 13.76
CA SER A 56 21.85 27.05 13.13
C SER A 56 21.96 25.89 12.13
N TYR A 57 20.99 24.99 12.09
CA TYR A 57 21.00 23.83 11.21
C TYR A 57 21.01 24.21 9.71
N ARG A 58 21.80 23.45 8.94
CA ARG A 58 21.87 23.54 7.47
C ARG A 58 21.86 22.12 6.89
N PHE A 59 21.06 21.90 5.82
CA PHE A 59 21.05 20.61 5.12
C PHE A 59 22.36 20.37 4.37
N SER A 60 22.80 19.12 4.40
CA SER A 60 23.97 18.66 3.67
C SER A 60 23.71 18.56 2.18
N PHE A 61 24.76 18.62 1.38
CA PHE A 61 24.67 18.30 -0.05
C PHE A 61 24.20 16.86 -0.26
N LEU A 62 23.25 16.68 -1.20
CA LEU A 62 22.74 15.36 -1.54
C LEU A 62 23.75 14.59 -2.38
N LYS A 63 24.05 13.37 -1.97
CA LYS A 63 24.70 12.39 -2.85
C LYS A 63 23.63 11.68 -3.68
N TYR A 64 24.00 11.16 -4.86
CA TYR A 64 23.07 10.40 -5.68
C TYR A 64 23.70 9.14 -6.25
N PHE A 65 22.88 8.17 -6.60
CA PHE A 65 23.24 7.00 -7.39
C PHE A 65 22.17 6.75 -8.44
N LYS A 66 22.58 6.11 -9.55
CA LYS A 66 21.68 5.80 -10.64
C LYS A 66 21.00 4.45 -10.45
N VAL A 67 19.70 4.40 -10.70
CA VAL A 67 18.91 3.17 -10.80
C VAL A 67 18.40 3.07 -12.23
N PHE A 68 18.56 1.90 -12.86
CA PHE A 68 18.24 1.70 -14.28
C PHE A 68 16.89 0.98 -14.51
N GLU A 69 16.31 0.38 -13.47
CA GLU A 69 15.03 -0.35 -13.58
C GLU A 69 13.91 0.31 -12.78
N PRO A 70 12.71 0.45 -13.37
CA PRO A 70 12.28 0.18 -14.76
C PRO A 70 12.70 1.27 -15.75
N LYS A 71 13.24 2.40 -15.27
CA LYS A 71 13.78 3.54 -16.02
C LYS A 71 14.97 4.11 -15.27
N GLU A 72 15.90 4.71 -15.99
CA GLU A 72 17.02 5.45 -15.38
C GLU A 72 16.49 6.59 -14.52
N ARG A 73 16.97 6.64 -13.28
CA ARG A 73 16.66 7.69 -12.30
C ARG A 73 17.84 7.96 -11.41
N ASN A 74 18.08 9.21 -11.11
CA ASN A 74 18.99 9.62 -10.04
C ASN A 74 18.22 9.54 -8.72
N ILE A 75 18.68 8.70 -7.82
CA ILE A 75 18.12 8.58 -6.46
C ILE A 75 19.06 9.32 -5.52
N HIS A 76 18.55 10.36 -4.91
CA HIS A 76 19.31 11.18 -3.97
C HIS A 76 19.20 10.62 -2.57
N HIS A 77 20.25 10.76 -1.81
CA HIS A 77 20.24 10.42 -0.40
C HIS A 77 20.99 11.45 0.44
N SER A 78 20.36 11.80 1.55
CA SER A 78 20.94 12.61 2.61
C SER A 78 21.78 11.71 3.54
N PRO A 79 22.77 12.26 4.27
CA PRO A 79 23.37 11.60 5.42
C PRO A 79 22.34 11.05 6.38
N PHE A 80 22.66 9.97 7.10
CA PHE A 80 21.75 9.44 8.10
C PHE A 80 21.56 10.43 9.25
N TYR A 81 22.68 10.90 9.79
CA TYR A 81 22.74 11.99 10.76
C TYR A 81 23.40 13.22 10.09
N PRO A 82 22.86 14.41 10.30
CA PRO A 82 21.62 14.72 11.01
C PRO A 82 20.36 14.71 10.10
N ASP A 83 20.53 14.78 8.78
CA ASP A 83 19.49 15.13 7.80
C ASP A 83 18.29 14.18 7.82
N LYS A 84 18.49 12.84 7.78
CA LYS A 84 17.36 11.90 7.76
C LYS A 84 16.56 11.94 9.03
N ILE A 85 17.22 12.12 10.18
CA ILE A 85 16.54 12.24 11.46
C ILE A 85 15.68 13.50 11.47
N LEU A 86 16.23 14.63 11.01
CA LEU A 86 15.48 15.88 10.91
C LEU A 86 14.30 15.78 9.92
N HIS A 87 14.49 15.12 8.78
CA HIS A 87 13.36 14.87 7.87
C HIS A 87 12.22 14.12 8.57
N HIS A 88 12.55 13.12 9.38
CA HIS A 88 11.53 12.40 10.16
C HIS A 88 10.92 13.29 11.24
N ALA A 89 11.70 14.09 11.97
CA ALA A 89 11.20 14.99 13.01
C ALA A 89 10.20 16.02 12.45
N ILE A 90 10.53 16.65 11.32
CA ILE A 90 9.63 17.57 10.62
C ILE A 90 8.37 16.83 10.14
N MET A 91 8.51 15.65 9.56
CA MET A 91 7.39 14.92 8.99
C MET A 91 6.50 14.25 10.05
N ASN A 92 7.00 13.89 11.24
CA ASN A 92 6.16 13.44 12.35
C ASN A 92 5.10 14.49 12.69
N VAL A 93 5.47 15.77 12.69
CA VAL A 93 4.59 16.89 13.02
C VAL A 93 3.75 17.37 11.81
N CYS A 94 4.36 17.46 10.63
CA CYS A 94 3.72 18.12 9.47
C CYS A 94 2.95 17.16 8.56
N LYS A 95 3.32 15.86 8.51
CA LYS A 95 2.65 14.86 7.66
C LYS A 95 1.14 14.74 7.92
N PRO A 96 0.64 14.68 9.17
CA PRO A 96 -0.81 14.64 9.40
C PRO A 96 -1.52 15.86 8.77
N LEU A 97 -0.93 17.05 8.87
CA LEU A 97 -1.47 18.29 8.32
C LEU A 97 -1.54 18.28 6.79
N PHE A 98 -0.53 17.68 6.13
CA PHE A 98 -0.54 17.51 4.68
C PHE A 98 -1.60 16.49 4.25
N LEU A 99 -1.75 15.39 4.99
CA LEU A 99 -2.74 14.36 4.69
C LEU A 99 -4.18 14.87 4.78
N GLU A 100 -4.47 15.83 5.67
CA GLU A 100 -5.78 16.50 5.73
C GLU A 100 -6.12 17.29 4.46
N LYS A 101 -5.12 17.69 3.68
CA LYS A 101 -5.29 18.42 2.42
C LYS A 101 -5.34 17.53 1.19
N MET A 102 -5.16 16.22 1.36
CA MET A 102 -5.20 15.26 0.26
C MET A 102 -6.57 14.60 0.20
N THR A 103 -7.13 14.49 -1.00
CA THR A 103 -8.40 13.80 -1.23
C THR A 103 -8.29 12.31 -0.89
N ALA A 104 -9.42 11.65 -0.64
CA ALA A 104 -9.47 10.20 -0.40
C ALA A 104 -9.01 9.38 -1.62
N ASP A 105 -8.96 9.99 -2.79
CA ASP A 105 -8.61 9.37 -4.08
C ASP A 105 -7.11 9.48 -4.44
N THR A 106 -6.29 9.97 -3.49
CA THR A 106 -4.82 9.99 -3.57
C THR A 106 -4.25 8.75 -2.89
N TYR A 107 -3.56 7.88 -3.64
CA TYR A 107 -3.14 6.56 -3.15
C TYR A 107 -1.61 6.38 -3.00
N GLY A 108 -0.81 7.17 -3.70
CA GLY A 108 0.64 7.02 -3.71
C GLY A 108 1.31 7.50 -2.42
N SER A 109 2.20 6.67 -1.84
CA SER A 109 3.05 7.02 -0.68
C SER A 109 2.31 7.45 0.59
N ILE A 110 1.06 7.06 0.76
CA ILE A 110 0.24 7.34 1.94
C ILE A 110 -0.05 6.03 2.67
N LYS A 111 0.30 5.98 3.98
CA LYS A 111 -0.01 4.81 4.82
C LYS A 111 -1.52 4.58 4.90
N GLY A 112 -1.95 3.34 4.67
CA GLY A 112 -3.37 2.97 4.63
C GLY A 112 -4.06 3.25 3.29
N ARG A 113 -3.43 4.00 2.38
CA ARG A 113 -3.93 4.29 1.03
C ARG A 113 -2.89 3.82 0.02
N GLY A 114 -2.90 2.58 -0.38
CA GLY A 114 -1.91 2.02 -1.28
C GLY A 114 -2.54 1.33 -2.48
N ILE A 115 -1.73 0.52 -3.16
CA ILE A 115 -2.15 -0.28 -4.33
C ILE A 115 -3.42 -1.09 -4.03
N THR A 116 -3.52 -1.69 -2.83
CA THR A 116 -4.68 -2.50 -2.43
C THR A 116 -5.98 -1.69 -2.47
N MET A 117 -5.98 -0.51 -1.84
CA MET A 117 -7.17 0.35 -1.78
C MET A 117 -7.54 0.86 -3.17
N ALA A 118 -6.56 1.35 -3.94
CA ALA A 118 -6.76 1.81 -5.30
C ALA A 118 -7.32 0.69 -6.21
N ALA A 119 -6.72 -0.51 -6.16
CA ALA A 119 -7.15 -1.66 -6.96
C ALA A 119 -8.59 -2.08 -6.63
N ASN A 120 -8.94 -2.18 -5.35
CA ASN A 120 -10.29 -2.59 -4.94
C ASN A 120 -11.34 -1.56 -5.36
N LYS A 121 -11.07 -0.26 -5.17
CA LYS A 121 -11.98 0.80 -5.59
C LYS A 121 -12.13 0.87 -7.11
N LEU A 122 -11.04 0.71 -7.86
CA LEU A 122 -11.07 0.67 -9.33
C LEU A 122 -11.84 -0.54 -9.84
N LYS A 123 -11.63 -1.74 -9.30
CA LYS A 123 -12.39 -2.95 -9.67
C LYS A 123 -13.89 -2.74 -9.49
N LYS A 124 -14.30 -2.16 -8.35
CA LYS A 124 -15.73 -1.87 -8.09
C LYS A 124 -16.27 -0.88 -9.13
N ALA A 125 -15.56 0.23 -9.38
CA ALA A 125 -15.99 1.23 -10.34
C ALA A 125 -16.11 0.67 -11.77
N LEU A 126 -15.21 -0.23 -12.17
CA LEU A 126 -15.24 -0.87 -13.50
C LEU A 126 -16.40 -1.89 -13.64
N ALA A 127 -16.70 -2.64 -12.59
CA ALA A 127 -17.82 -3.58 -12.59
C ALA A 127 -19.17 -2.86 -12.65
N GLU A 128 -19.29 -1.69 -12.02
CA GLU A 128 -20.49 -0.85 -12.06
C GLU A 128 -20.65 -0.09 -13.39
N ASN A 129 -19.56 0.13 -14.13
CA ASN A 129 -19.54 0.94 -15.34
C ASN A 129 -18.75 0.26 -16.49
N PRO A 130 -19.20 -0.91 -17.00
CA PRO A 130 -18.43 -1.72 -17.95
C PRO A 130 -18.31 -1.10 -19.34
N ASP A 131 -19.22 -0.20 -19.72
CA ASP A 131 -19.31 0.43 -21.05
C ASP A 131 -18.69 1.82 -21.09
N TRP A 132 -18.13 2.30 -19.96
CA TRP A 132 -17.53 3.62 -19.85
C TRP A 132 -16.17 3.70 -20.54
N TYR A 133 -15.67 4.92 -20.65
CA TYR A 133 -14.33 5.25 -21.12
C TYR A 133 -13.42 5.59 -19.94
N TYR A 134 -12.13 5.48 -20.14
CA TYR A 134 -11.15 6.01 -19.21
C TYR A 134 -10.25 7.04 -19.87
N LEU A 135 -9.85 8.02 -19.08
CA LEU A 135 -8.79 8.97 -19.36
C LEU A 135 -7.64 8.68 -18.39
N GLN A 136 -6.45 8.43 -18.94
CA GLN A 136 -5.22 8.25 -18.14
C GLN A 136 -4.17 9.23 -18.61
N ILE A 137 -3.60 9.98 -17.67
CA ILE A 137 -2.55 10.97 -17.89
C ILE A 137 -1.40 10.78 -16.91
N ASP A 138 -0.21 11.22 -17.32
CA ASP A 138 1.03 11.16 -16.54
C ASP A 138 1.81 12.46 -16.80
N CYS A 139 2.46 13.03 -15.77
CA CYS A 139 3.25 14.24 -15.93
C CYS A 139 4.64 13.95 -16.51
N LYS A 140 5.15 14.87 -17.37
CA LYS A 140 6.52 14.78 -17.88
C LYS A 140 7.52 15.00 -16.76
N LYS A 141 8.45 14.04 -16.55
CA LYS A 141 9.55 14.14 -15.57
C LYS A 141 9.08 14.72 -14.22
N PHE A 142 7.99 14.23 -13.65
CA PHE A 142 7.24 14.86 -12.57
C PHE A 142 8.11 15.47 -11.47
N TYR A 143 8.92 14.69 -10.74
CA TYR A 143 9.77 15.19 -9.66
C TYR A 143 10.76 16.27 -10.12
N PRO A 144 11.53 16.09 -11.20
CA PRO A 144 12.43 17.14 -11.70
C PRO A 144 11.71 18.38 -12.21
N SER A 145 10.43 18.28 -12.60
CA SER A 145 9.68 19.41 -13.15
C SER A 145 8.89 20.20 -12.12
N ILE A 146 8.86 19.76 -10.85
CA ILE A 146 8.16 20.51 -9.80
C ILE A 146 8.87 21.84 -9.57
N ASN A 147 8.20 22.93 -9.89
CA ASN A 147 8.71 24.28 -9.65
C ASN A 147 8.77 24.57 -8.14
N HIS A 148 9.90 25.08 -7.65
CA HIS A 148 10.13 25.35 -6.22
C HIS A 148 9.12 26.33 -5.65
N ASP A 149 8.81 27.44 -6.34
CA ASP A 149 7.85 28.43 -5.86
C ASP A 149 6.45 27.83 -5.69
N VAL A 150 6.01 27.04 -6.68
CA VAL A 150 4.73 26.32 -6.62
C VAL A 150 4.70 25.35 -5.44
N CYS A 151 5.80 24.65 -5.19
CA CYS A 151 5.92 23.74 -4.06
C CYS A 151 5.92 24.47 -2.72
N LYS A 152 6.69 25.55 -2.59
CA LYS A 152 6.72 26.43 -1.41
C LYS A 152 5.34 27.01 -1.14
N ASP A 153 4.63 27.48 -2.17
CA ASP A 153 3.25 27.98 -2.05
C ASP A 153 2.28 26.89 -1.56
N ALA A 154 2.43 25.66 -2.04
CA ALA A 154 1.61 24.55 -1.58
C ALA A 154 1.81 24.31 -0.07
N VAL A 155 3.05 24.38 0.43
CA VAL A 155 3.36 24.28 1.87
C VAL A 155 2.78 25.47 2.65
N ARG A 156 2.92 26.72 2.14
CA ARG A 156 2.42 27.94 2.78
C ARG A 156 0.89 27.98 2.90
N ARG A 157 0.17 27.25 2.07
CA ARG A 157 -1.29 27.07 2.20
C ARG A 157 -1.70 26.24 3.41
N VAL A 158 -0.79 25.40 3.92
CA VAL A 158 -1.04 24.54 5.07
C VAL A 158 -0.38 25.09 6.33
N ILE A 159 0.86 25.56 6.22
CA ILE A 159 1.70 25.97 7.34
C ILE A 159 1.87 27.48 7.33
N LYS A 160 1.83 28.11 8.54
CA LYS A 160 2.16 29.52 8.77
C LYS A 160 3.31 29.73 9.77
N CYS A 161 3.84 28.66 10.36
CA CYS A 161 4.99 28.72 11.28
C CYS A 161 6.26 29.08 10.51
N LYS A 162 6.84 30.24 10.78
CA LYS A 162 7.98 30.81 10.02
C LYS A 162 9.19 29.88 10.00
N GLN A 163 9.60 29.36 11.15
CA GLN A 163 10.75 28.44 11.26
C GLN A 163 10.52 27.16 10.46
N THR A 164 9.33 26.56 10.60
CA THR A 164 8.97 25.36 9.84
C THR A 164 8.95 25.61 8.33
N LEU A 165 8.48 26.77 7.89
CA LEU A 165 8.52 27.19 6.47
C LEU A 165 9.95 27.32 5.97
N LYS A 166 10.84 27.98 6.75
CA LYS A 166 12.26 28.10 6.43
C LYS A 166 12.93 26.74 6.22
N MET A 167 12.57 25.73 7.03
CA MET A 167 13.08 24.37 6.87
C MET A 167 12.53 23.68 5.62
N PHE A 168 11.24 23.83 5.30
CA PHE A 168 10.72 23.30 4.05
C PHE A 168 11.30 23.99 2.82
N ASP A 169 11.52 25.29 2.86
CA ASP A 169 12.20 26.01 1.79
C ASP A 169 13.60 25.45 1.57
N ALA A 170 14.37 25.22 2.63
CA ALA A 170 15.70 24.61 2.54
C ALA A 170 15.65 23.16 2.02
N ILE A 171 14.65 22.34 2.40
CA ILE A 171 14.46 20.98 1.87
C ILE A 171 14.14 21.01 0.37
N ILE A 172 13.35 21.98 -0.08
CA ILE A 172 12.96 22.13 -1.48
C ILE A 172 14.17 22.59 -2.30
N ASP A 173 14.92 23.57 -1.78
CA ASP A 173 16.05 24.21 -2.48
C ASP A 173 17.35 23.37 -2.42
N VAL A 174 17.42 22.30 -1.65
CA VAL A 174 18.62 21.44 -1.56
C VAL A 174 19.01 20.78 -2.90
N HIS A 175 18.08 20.74 -3.84
CA HIS A 175 18.29 20.27 -5.20
C HIS A 175 17.99 21.43 -6.17
N GLU A 176 18.84 21.64 -7.18
CA GLU A 176 18.77 22.80 -8.07
C GLU A 176 17.46 22.86 -8.88
N GLU A 177 16.95 21.71 -9.33
CA GLU A 177 15.73 21.61 -10.14
C GLU A 177 14.80 20.56 -9.56
N GLY A 178 13.56 20.96 -9.30
CA GLY A 178 12.50 20.07 -8.85
C GLY A 178 12.74 19.49 -7.46
N LEU A 179 12.14 18.35 -7.18
CA LEU A 179 12.28 17.66 -5.90
C LEU A 179 13.20 16.43 -6.02
N ALA A 180 14.13 16.32 -5.10
CA ALA A 180 15.06 15.20 -5.03
C ALA A 180 14.32 13.87 -4.76
N ILE A 181 14.43 12.91 -5.69
CA ILE A 181 13.88 11.56 -5.52
C ILE A 181 14.73 10.81 -4.49
N GLY A 182 14.10 10.28 -3.44
CA GLY A 182 14.76 9.53 -2.36
C GLY A 182 14.87 10.31 -1.04
N VAL A 183 14.56 11.59 -1.04
CA VAL A 183 14.42 12.41 0.17
C VAL A 183 13.00 12.22 0.74
N TYR A 184 12.90 11.91 2.03
CA TYR A 184 11.62 11.50 2.64
C TYR A 184 10.48 12.51 2.49
N PRO A 185 10.63 13.82 2.72
CA PRO A 185 9.58 14.81 2.51
C PRO A 185 9.11 14.95 1.06
N SER A 186 9.98 14.69 0.07
CA SER A 186 9.69 14.95 -1.35
C SER A 186 8.40 14.29 -1.84
N GLN A 187 8.08 13.08 -1.37
CA GLN A 187 6.86 12.37 -1.77
C GLN A 187 5.58 13.06 -1.28
N TYR A 188 5.62 13.63 -0.08
CA TYR A 188 4.48 14.36 0.50
C TYR A 188 4.33 15.74 -0.13
N LEU A 189 5.46 16.42 -0.40
CA LEU A 189 5.49 17.70 -1.10
C LEU A 189 4.93 17.57 -2.52
N ALA A 190 5.36 16.54 -3.27
CA ALA A 190 4.86 16.25 -4.61
C ALA A 190 3.35 15.96 -4.61
N ASN A 191 2.85 15.17 -3.65
CA ASN A 191 1.43 14.93 -3.47
C ASN A 191 0.66 16.20 -3.11
N LEU A 192 1.25 17.08 -2.28
CA LEU A 192 0.64 18.34 -1.87
C LEU A 192 0.50 19.32 -3.05
N VAL A 193 1.49 19.38 -3.94
CA VAL A 193 1.41 20.16 -5.20
C VAL A 193 0.22 19.71 -6.04
N LEU A 194 0.10 18.41 -6.31
CA LEU A 194 -0.98 17.86 -7.13
C LEU A 194 -2.35 17.84 -6.43
N SER A 195 -2.41 18.01 -5.09
CA SER A 195 -3.69 18.03 -4.39
C SER A 195 -4.63 19.14 -4.91
N ARG A 196 -4.10 20.23 -5.50
CA ARG A 196 -4.89 21.25 -6.20
C ARG A 196 -5.69 20.68 -7.36
N VAL A 197 -5.04 19.85 -8.17
CA VAL A 197 -5.70 19.18 -9.30
C VAL A 197 -6.74 18.17 -8.78
N ASP A 198 -6.42 17.46 -7.68
CA ASP A 198 -7.37 16.53 -7.07
C ASP A 198 -8.65 17.23 -6.61
N HIS A 199 -8.50 18.35 -5.88
CA HIS A 199 -9.64 19.16 -5.42
C HIS A 199 -10.42 19.75 -6.58
N TRP A 200 -9.74 20.30 -7.59
CA TRP A 200 -10.39 20.79 -8.78
C TRP A 200 -11.21 19.70 -9.48
N ALA A 201 -10.61 18.52 -9.67
CA ALA A 201 -11.29 17.40 -10.31
C ALA A 201 -12.55 16.95 -9.53
N LYS A 202 -12.49 16.96 -8.19
CA LYS A 202 -13.61 16.51 -7.33
C LYS A 202 -14.65 17.57 -7.09
N GLU A 203 -14.25 18.81 -6.87
CA GLU A 203 -15.13 19.89 -6.39
C GLU A 203 -15.67 20.75 -7.55
N VAL A 204 -14.84 21.00 -8.58
CA VAL A 204 -15.20 21.85 -9.73
C VAL A 204 -15.68 21.00 -10.90
N ALA A 205 -14.82 20.08 -11.39
CA ALA A 205 -15.18 19.19 -12.51
C ALA A 205 -16.13 18.05 -12.08
N ARG A 206 -16.36 17.87 -10.79
CA ARG A 206 -17.28 16.87 -10.19
C ARG A 206 -17.05 15.44 -10.71
N VAL A 207 -15.79 15.07 -10.94
CA VAL A 207 -15.41 13.75 -11.40
C VAL A 207 -15.80 12.70 -10.37
N LYS A 208 -16.64 11.75 -10.76
CA LYS A 208 -17.14 10.68 -9.87
C LYS A 208 -16.05 9.67 -9.54
N HIS A 209 -15.37 9.14 -10.56
CA HIS A 209 -14.35 8.09 -10.45
C HIS A 209 -12.97 8.64 -10.80
N TYR A 210 -12.26 9.11 -9.79
CA TYR A 210 -10.93 9.68 -9.85
C TYR A 210 -9.95 8.81 -9.06
N PHE A 211 -8.78 8.52 -9.64
CA PHE A 211 -7.73 7.74 -9.00
C PHE A 211 -6.38 8.37 -9.30
N ARG A 212 -5.63 8.76 -8.29
CA ARG A 212 -4.27 9.26 -8.48
C ARG A 212 -3.24 8.45 -7.68
N TYR A 213 -2.26 7.92 -8.38
CA TYR A 213 -1.09 7.28 -7.78
C TYR A 213 0.17 8.05 -8.16
N MET A 214 0.64 8.91 -7.26
CA MET A 214 1.69 9.91 -7.54
C MET A 214 1.27 10.83 -8.71
N ASP A 215 1.98 10.79 -9.83
CA ASP A 215 1.74 11.54 -11.07
C ASP A 215 0.84 10.83 -12.08
N ASP A 216 0.52 9.55 -11.87
CA ASP A 216 -0.39 8.76 -12.72
C ASP A 216 -1.84 9.00 -12.28
N ILE A 217 -2.60 9.73 -13.10
CA ILE A 217 -4.00 10.08 -12.87
C ILE A 217 -4.87 9.26 -13.81
N LEU A 218 -5.84 8.56 -13.26
CA LEU A 218 -6.84 7.77 -13.96
C LEU A 218 -8.25 8.25 -13.62
N ILE A 219 -9.07 8.47 -14.63
CA ILE A 219 -10.45 8.93 -14.48
C ILE A 219 -11.35 8.05 -15.34
N LEU A 220 -12.53 7.66 -14.83
CA LEU A 220 -13.57 7.01 -15.61
C LEU A 220 -14.65 8.05 -15.96
N VAL A 221 -15.10 8.04 -17.19
CA VAL A 221 -16.13 8.93 -17.77
C VAL A 221 -17.11 8.13 -18.62
N GLU A 222 -18.29 8.67 -18.80
CA GLU A 222 -19.39 7.98 -19.51
C GLU A 222 -19.10 7.78 -20.99
N ASP A 223 -18.47 8.76 -21.64
CA ASP A 223 -18.26 8.74 -23.08
C ASP A 223 -16.89 9.33 -23.49
N LYS A 224 -16.53 9.11 -24.77
CA LYS A 224 -15.26 9.54 -25.35
C LYS A 224 -15.14 11.06 -25.43
N GLN A 225 -16.22 11.77 -25.73
CA GLN A 225 -16.19 13.24 -25.88
C GLN A 225 -15.94 13.91 -24.53
N SER A 226 -16.61 13.43 -23.47
CA SER A 226 -16.38 13.86 -22.08
C SER A 226 -14.91 13.65 -21.67
N ALA A 227 -14.29 12.52 -22.07
CA ALA A 227 -12.87 12.28 -21.82
C ALA A 227 -11.96 13.31 -22.51
N HIS A 228 -12.24 13.68 -23.76
CA HIS A 228 -11.45 14.70 -24.48
C HIS A 228 -11.61 16.08 -23.88
N ASN A 229 -12.83 16.49 -23.54
CA ASN A 229 -13.11 17.77 -22.89
C ASN A 229 -12.39 17.85 -21.54
N LEU A 230 -12.48 16.79 -20.75
CA LEU A 230 -11.83 16.76 -19.44
C LEU A 230 -10.29 16.75 -19.57
N LEU A 231 -9.73 16.08 -20.59
CA LEU A 231 -8.28 16.13 -20.86
C LEU A 231 -7.78 17.55 -21.11
N ALA A 232 -8.51 18.34 -21.90
CA ALA A 232 -8.14 19.72 -22.17
C ALA A 232 -8.11 20.54 -20.88
N LEU A 233 -9.19 20.49 -20.08
CA LEU A 233 -9.29 21.19 -18.81
C LEU A 233 -8.22 20.76 -17.78
N LEU A 234 -7.91 19.43 -17.73
CA LEU A 234 -6.85 18.91 -16.83
C LEU A 234 -5.47 19.40 -17.25
N LYS A 235 -5.19 19.50 -18.55
CA LYS A 235 -3.92 20.08 -19.05
C LYS A 235 -3.77 21.52 -18.59
N ASP A 236 -4.83 22.31 -18.65
CA ASP A 236 -4.82 23.71 -18.21
C ASP A 236 -4.61 23.80 -16.68
N GLU A 237 -5.29 22.97 -15.89
CA GLU A 237 -5.11 22.95 -14.43
C GLU A 237 -3.69 22.50 -14.00
N ILE A 238 -3.12 21.51 -14.69
CA ILE A 238 -1.75 21.06 -14.47
C ILE A 238 -0.74 22.12 -14.91
N ALA A 239 -0.99 22.84 -16.00
CA ALA A 239 -0.15 23.93 -16.48
C ALA A 239 -0.07 25.10 -15.47
N LYS A 240 -1.15 25.39 -14.70
CA LYS A 240 -1.13 26.37 -13.60
C LYS A 240 -0.13 26.02 -12.49
N LEU A 241 0.27 24.73 -12.40
CA LEU A 241 1.32 24.26 -11.50
C LEU A 241 2.72 24.27 -12.16
N LYS A 242 2.85 24.87 -13.35
CA LYS A 242 4.07 24.85 -14.18
C LYS A 242 4.53 23.42 -14.54
N LEU A 243 3.59 22.47 -14.56
CA LEU A 243 3.81 21.08 -14.95
C LEU A 243 3.26 20.84 -16.37
N GLN A 244 3.76 19.79 -17.02
CA GLN A 244 3.31 19.38 -18.35
C GLN A 244 2.81 17.94 -18.34
N VAL A 245 1.69 17.70 -18.97
CA VAL A 245 1.16 16.35 -19.23
C VAL A 245 1.95 15.73 -20.40
N LYS A 246 2.23 14.42 -20.32
CA LYS A 246 2.84 13.69 -21.43
C LYS A 246 1.90 13.61 -22.63
N ASP A 247 2.48 13.60 -23.81
CA ASP A 247 1.70 13.55 -25.08
C ASP A 247 0.98 12.20 -25.30
N ASN A 248 1.39 11.15 -24.56
CA ASN A 248 0.82 9.80 -24.62
C ASN A 248 -0.37 9.58 -23.69
N SER A 249 -1.17 10.61 -23.40
CA SER A 249 -2.44 10.48 -22.70
C SER A 249 -3.34 9.43 -23.38
N ARG A 250 -4.01 8.60 -22.60
CA ARG A 250 -4.83 7.52 -23.13
C ARG A 250 -6.30 7.78 -22.87
N ILE A 251 -7.09 7.68 -23.94
CA ILE A 251 -8.55 7.64 -23.88
C ILE A 251 -8.99 6.38 -24.60
N ALA A 252 -9.68 5.48 -23.92
CA ALA A 252 -10.20 4.25 -24.52
C ALA A 252 -11.37 3.69 -23.71
N PRO A 253 -12.20 2.82 -24.30
CA PRO A 253 -13.21 2.07 -23.54
C PRO A 253 -12.58 1.20 -22.44
N VAL A 254 -13.22 1.09 -21.28
CA VAL A 254 -12.70 0.30 -20.16
C VAL A 254 -12.56 -1.19 -20.49
N VAL A 255 -13.34 -1.71 -21.45
CA VAL A 255 -13.24 -3.09 -21.95
C VAL A 255 -11.89 -3.41 -22.59
N CYS A 256 -11.15 -2.41 -23.09
CA CYS A 256 -9.79 -2.57 -23.62
C CYS A 256 -8.76 -2.89 -22.52
N GLY A 257 -9.15 -2.71 -21.27
CA GLY A 257 -8.31 -2.93 -20.09
C GLY A 257 -7.36 -1.78 -19.78
N ILE A 258 -7.35 -1.36 -18.53
CA ILE A 258 -6.62 -0.20 -17.98
C ILE A 258 -5.31 -0.66 -17.35
N ASP A 259 -4.17 -0.16 -17.83
CA ASP A 259 -2.85 -0.43 -17.23
C ASP A 259 -2.55 0.62 -16.14
N PHE A 260 -2.81 0.26 -14.89
CA PHE A 260 -2.64 1.15 -13.74
C PHE A 260 -2.02 0.41 -12.54
N ILE A 261 -1.18 1.07 -11.76
CA ILE A 261 -0.55 0.56 -10.53
C ILE A 261 0.02 -0.87 -10.60
N GLY A 262 0.54 -1.27 -11.76
CA GLY A 262 1.17 -2.60 -11.96
C GLY A 262 0.23 -3.71 -12.41
N TYR A 263 -1.02 -3.40 -12.68
CA TYR A 263 -2.03 -4.34 -13.16
C TYR A 263 -2.66 -3.87 -14.47
N LYS A 264 -3.30 -4.80 -15.18
CA LYS A 264 -4.24 -4.50 -16.26
C LYS A 264 -5.64 -4.88 -15.78
N PHE A 265 -6.46 -3.86 -15.53
CA PHE A 265 -7.83 -4.00 -15.02
C PHE A 265 -8.82 -4.08 -16.18
N TYR A 266 -9.75 -5.00 -16.08
CA TYR A 266 -10.91 -5.16 -16.97
C TYR A 266 -12.19 -5.14 -16.12
N PRO A 267 -13.38 -4.87 -16.66
CA PRO A 267 -14.63 -4.93 -15.91
C PRO A 267 -14.85 -6.27 -15.18
N THR A 268 -14.48 -7.38 -15.80
CA THR A 268 -14.72 -8.74 -15.30
C THR A 268 -13.54 -9.35 -14.54
N HIS A 269 -12.30 -8.88 -14.76
CA HIS A 269 -11.11 -9.50 -14.17
C HIS A 269 -9.91 -8.56 -14.15
N THR A 270 -8.87 -8.98 -13.45
CA THR A 270 -7.61 -8.21 -13.35
C THR A 270 -6.42 -9.11 -13.67
N LYS A 271 -5.48 -8.63 -14.48
CA LYS A 271 -4.24 -9.33 -14.81
C LYS A 271 -3.03 -8.58 -14.25
N LEU A 272 -1.94 -9.29 -13.96
CA LEU A 272 -0.65 -8.64 -13.73
C LEU A 272 -0.16 -7.94 -14.99
N ARG A 273 0.49 -6.78 -14.84
CA ARG A 273 1.22 -6.13 -15.93
C ARG A 273 2.25 -7.11 -16.49
N LYS A 274 2.41 -7.14 -17.83
CA LYS A 274 3.31 -8.08 -18.52
C LYS A 274 4.73 -8.07 -17.96
N SER A 275 5.29 -6.91 -17.66
CA SER A 275 6.65 -6.77 -17.10
C SER A 275 6.78 -7.43 -15.74
N ILE A 276 5.79 -7.26 -14.85
CA ILE A 276 5.78 -7.88 -13.50
C ILE A 276 5.68 -9.40 -13.63
N LYS A 277 4.76 -9.89 -14.49
CA LYS A 277 4.63 -11.33 -14.79
C LYS A 277 5.95 -11.93 -15.28
N MET A 278 6.59 -11.31 -16.27
CA MET A 278 7.85 -11.80 -16.87
C MET A 278 8.98 -11.82 -15.84
N ARG A 279 9.10 -10.78 -15.01
CA ARG A 279 10.09 -10.71 -13.93
C ARG A 279 9.88 -11.82 -12.90
N MET A 280 8.64 -12.07 -12.48
CA MET A 280 8.29 -13.17 -11.59
C MET A 280 8.74 -14.52 -12.18
N GLN A 281 8.36 -14.81 -13.41
CA GLN A 281 8.70 -16.07 -14.09
C GLN A 281 10.21 -16.23 -14.26
N SER A 282 10.94 -15.18 -14.63
CA SER A 282 12.40 -15.19 -14.75
C SER A 282 13.08 -15.45 -13.41
N ASN A 283 12.61 -14.79 -12.33
CA ASN A 283 13.16 -15.00 -10.99
C ASN A 283 12.94 -16.43 -10.50
N VAL A 284 11.74 -16.99 -10.69
CA VAL A 284 11.42 -18.36 -10.31
C VAL A 284 12.34 -19.36 -11.06
N ARG A 285 12.48 -19.22 -12.40
CA ARG A 285 13.39 -20.07 -13.19
C ARG A 285 14.82 -19.98 -12.70
N ARG A 286 15.32 -18.77 -12.40
CA ARG A 286 16.69 -18.55 -11.89
C ARG A 286 16.89 -19.24 -10.54
N LEU A 287 15.94 -19.14 -9.61
CA LEU A 287 16.04 -19.77 -8.30
C LEU A 287 15.98 -21.29 -8.37
N ARG A 288 15.15 -21.84 -9.25
CA ARG A 288 15.13 -23.30 -9.53
C ARG A 288 16.48 -23.80 -10.07
N LYS A 289 17.03 -23.09 -11.08
CA LYS A 289 18.33 -23.46 -11.65
C LYS A 289 19.46 -23.42 -10.60
N LYS A 290 19.34 -22.58 -9.57
CA LYS A 290 20.30 -22.48 -8.47
C LYS A 290 20.09 -23.52 -7.37
N GLY A 291 19.01 -24.30 -7.38
CA GLY A 291 18.72 -25.31 -6.37
C GLY A 291 18.59 -24.75 -4.95
N VAL A 292 18.08 -23.50 -4.79
CA VAL A 292 17.97 -22.87 -3.47
C VAL A 292 16.95 -23.61 -2.58
N SER A 293 17.15 -23.55 -1.25
CA SER A 293 16.21 -24.11 -0.28
C SER A 293 14.82 -23.49 -0.38
N ASP A 294 13.79 -24.19 0.10
CA ASP A 294 12.42 -23.71 0.08
C ASP A 294 12.22 -22.43 0.88
N GLU A 295 12.93 -22.27 2.00
CA GLU A 295 12.92 -21.02 2.79
C GLU A 295 13.51 -19.85 2.00
N GLU A 296 14.65 -20.06 1.36
CA GLU A 296 15.29 -19.04 0.53
C GLU A 296 14.42 -18.71 -0.68
N PHE A 297 13.80 -19.71 -1.30
CA PHE A 297 12.87 -19.55 -2.40
C PHE A 297 11.66 -18.70 -1.99
N LYS A 298 10.99 -19.03 -0.86
CA LYS A 298 9.91 -18.21 -0.27
C LYS A 298 10.32 -16.77 -0.06
N ARG A 299 11.44 -16.55 0.63
CA ARG A 299 11.96 -15.21 0.93
C ARG A 299 12.19 -14.38 -0.34
N LYS A 300 12.84 -14.97 -1.36
CA LYS A 300 13.20 -14.29 -2.61
C LYS A 300 12.04 -14.08 -3.57
N THR A 301 10.93 -14.80 -3.39
CA THR A 301 9.75 -14.70 -4.24
C THR A 301 8.56 -14.02 -3.56
N ALA A 302 8.60 -13.78 -2.26
CA ALA A 302 7.51 -13.20 -1.47
C ALA A 302 6.91 -11.91 -2.08
N SER A 303 7.76 -11.00 -2.59
CA SER A 303 7.31 -9.76 -3.24
C SER A 303 6.49 -10.01 -4.50
N HIS A 304 6.79 -11.05 -5.28
CA HIS A 304 6.03 -11.40 -6.48
C HIS A 304 4.63 -11.92 -6.13
N PHE A 305 4.49 -12.63 -5.01
CA PHE A 305 3.19 -13.13 -4.55
C PHE A 305 2.33 -12.02 -3.97
N GLY A 306 2.95 -11.00 -3.38
CA GLY A 306 2.25 -9.77 -3.00
C GLY A 306 1.50 -9.13 -4.18
N TRP A 307 2.09 -9.16 -5.37
CA TRP A 307 1.44 -8.70 -6.60
C TRP A 307 0.27 -9.59 -7.03
N CYS A 308 0.34 -10.90 -6.83
CA CYS A 308 -0.72 -11.83 -7.25
C CYS A 308 -2.04 -11.66 -6.48
N LYS A 309 -2.02 -11.03 -5.29
CA LYS A 309 -3.21 -10.85 -4.45
C LYS A 309 -4.36 -10.09 -5.12
N HIS A 310 -4.04 -9.16 -6.03
CA HIS A 310 -5.03 -8.29 -6.67
C HIS A 310 -5.34 -8.67 -8.11
N ALA A 311 -4.83 -9.80 -8.59
CA ALA A 311 -5.01 -10.25 -9.97
C ALA A 311 -5.46 -11.71 -10.03
N ASN A 312 -6.11 -12.07 -11.14
CA ASN A 312 -6.55 -13.44 -11.42
C ASN A 312 -5.35 -14.30 -11.84
N CYS A 313 -4.53 -14.70 -10.87
CA CYS A 313 -3.23 -15.33 -11.09
C CYS A 313 -3.21 -16.86 -10.90
N ARG A 314 -4.31 -17.51 -10.51
CA ARG A 314 -4.33 -18.95 -10.16
C ARG A 314 -3.67 -19.83 -11.24
N HIS A 315 -4.06 -19.68 -12.51
CA HIS A 315 -3.46 -20.44 -13.61
C HIS A 315 -1.97 -20.10 -13.82
N LEU A 316 -1.62 -18.80 -13.73
CA LEU A 316 -0.23 -18.35 -13.85
C LEU A 316 0.65 -18.96 -12.75
N LEU A 317 0.17 -18.99 -11.52
CA LEU A 317 0.88 -19.55 -10.37
C LEU A 317 1.09 -21.05 -10.54
N ARG A 318 0.05 -21.81 -10.88
CA ARG A 318 0.16 -23.24 -11.18
C ARG A 318 1.23 -23.52 -12.23
N LYS A 319 1.17 -22.83 -13.37
CA LYS A 319 2.15 -22.98 -14.47
C LYS A 319 3.56 -22.54 -14.10
N THR A 320 3.73 -21.60 -13.18
CA THR A 320 5.04 -21.01 -12.85
C THR A 320 5.70 -21.74 -11.70
N LEU A 321 4.93 -22.19 -10.72
CA LEU A 321 5.43 -22.82 -9.49
C LEU A 321 5.43 -24.33 -9.54
N ASP A 322 4.48 -24.93 -10.27
CA ASP A 322 4.38 -26.37 -10.47
C ASP A 322 4.59 -27.17 -9.14
N ASP A 323 5.71 -27.88 -9.01
CA ASP A 323 6.12 -28.63 -7.84
C ASP A 323 6.26 -27.82 -6.53
N LYS A 324 6.48 -26.51 -6.63
CA LYS A 324 6.60 -25.61 -5.47
C LYS A 324 5.34 -24.81 -5.16
N LEU A 325 4.22 -25.15 -5.78
CA LEU A 325 2.94 -24.44 -5.57
C LEU A 325 2.48 -24.52 -4.11
N TYR A 326 2.69 -25.67 -3.45
CA TYR A 326 2.36 -25.88 -2.03
C TYR A 326 2.99 -24.86 -1.09
N LEU A 327 4.17 -24.30 -1.44
CA LEU A 327 4.81 -23.25 -0.64
C LEU A 327 3.97 -21.97 -0.54
N TYR A 328 2.98 -21.82 -1.40
CA TYR A 328 2.16 -20.62 -1.56
C TYR A 328 0.67 -20.87 -1.41
N GLU A 329 0.18 -22.07 -1.61
CA GLU A 329 -1.23 -22.40 -1.37
C GLU A 329 -1.59 -22.10 0.08
N ASN A 330 -0.74 -22.46 1.03
CA ASN A 330 -0.87 -22.09 2.43
C ASN A 330 -0.75 -20.57 2.71
N ASN A 331 -0.11 -19.79 1.83
CA ASN A 331 0.02 -18.32 1.96
C ASN A 331 -1.05 -17.53 1.19
N MET A 332 -1.75 -18.14 0.24
CA MET A 332 -2.83 -17.48 -0.49
C MET A 332 -4.18 -17.59 0.23
N GLU A 333 -4.34 -18.59 1.09
CA GLU A 333 -5.46 -18.71 2.02
C GLU A 333 -5.32 -17.78 3.23
N PHE A 334 -4.10 -17.35 3.56
CA PHE A 334 -3.87 -16.34 4.58
C PHE A 334 -4.13 -14.93 4.01
N LYS A 335 -5.36 -14.45 4.06
CA LYS A 335 -5.59 -13.03 4.36
C LYS A 335 -4.72 -12.74 5.59
N ARG A 336 -3.94 -11.64 5.58
CA ARG A 336 -3.18 -11.28 6.79
C ARG A 336 -4.16 -11.35 7.96
N LEU A 337 -3.86 -12.19 8.92
CA LEU A 337 -4.64 -12.45 10.11
C LEU A 337 -5.08 -11.17 10.85
N SER A 338 -4.34 -10.06 10.64
CA SER A 338 -4.65 -8.72 11.15
C SER A 338 -5.76 -7.96 10.40
N GLU A 339 -6.27 -8.48 9.27
CA GLU A 339 -7.29 -7.80 8.43
C GLU A 339 -8.69 -8.42 8.54
N LEU A 340 -8.81 -9.56 9.23
CA LEU A 340 -10.10 -10.22 9.45
C LEU A 340 -10.78 -9.62 10.70
N LYS A 341 -11.81 -8.82 10.47
CA LYS A 341 -12.71 -8.36 11.53
C LYS A 341 -13.77 -9.44 11.79
N GLU A 342 -14.27 -9.51 13.01
CA GLU A 342 -15.44 -10.34 13.36
C GLU A 342 -16.66 -10.11 12.48
N SER A 343 -16.64 -8.99 11.72
CA SER A 343 -17.68 -8.58 10.77
C SER A 343 -17.51 -9.17 9.37
N ASP A 344 -16.41 -9.87 9.06
CA ASP A 344 -16.14 -10.32 7.70
C ASP A 344 -17.02 -11.50 7.31
N ASN A 345 -17.42 -11.50 6.06
CA ASN A 345 -18.25 -12.56 5.45
C ASN A 345 -17.35 -13.74 5.05
N TRP A 346 -17.13 -14.68 5.97
CA TRP A 346 -16.28 -15.84 5.75
C TRP A 346 -16.90 -16.81 4.75
N PHE A 347 -16.13 -17.27 3.79
CA PHE A 347 -16.60 -18.15 2.69
C PHE A 347 -17.76 -17.56 1.87
N GLY A 348 -18.03 -16.24 1.92
CA GLY A 348 -19.20 -15.63 1.30
C GLY A 348 -20.50 -15.83 2.08
N LEU A 349 -20.45 -16.38 3.30
CA LEU A 349 -21.63 -16.63 4.13
C LEU A 349 -21.98 -15.42 5.01
N SER A 350 -23.27 -15.10 5.12
CA SER A 350 -23.76 -14.03 6.00
C SER A 350 -23.54 -14.37 7.49
N LYS A 351 -23.60 -13.36 8.37
CA LYS A 351 -23.51 -13.59 9.83
C LYS A 351 -24.61 -14.51 10.37
N GLU A 352 -25.77 -14.50 9.75
CA GLU A 352 -26.92 -15.33 10.11
C GLU A 352 -26.66 -16.83 9.91
N LYS A 353 -25.71 -17.18 9.03
CA LYS A 353 -25.22 -18.54 8.80
C LYS A 353 -24.13 -18.99 9.77
N ARG A 354 -23.82 -18.20 10.79
CA ARG A 354 -22.86 -18.56 11.83
C ARG A 354 -23.54 -19.27 12.98
N VAL A 355 -23.03 -20.43 13.29
CA VAL A 355 -23.56 -21.30 14.35
C VAL A 355 -22.54 -21.37 15.50
N SER A 356 -23.02 -21.40 16.73
CA SER A 356 -22.14 -21.63 17.88
C SER A 356 -21.64 -23.06 17.87
N ILE A 357 -20.33 -23.29 18.08
CA ILE A 357 -19.78 -24.64 18.15
C ILE A 357 -20.47 -25.52 19.19
N LYS A 358 -21.01 -24.94 20.26
CA LYS A 358 -21.75 -25.67 21.30
C LYS A 358 -23.06 -26.28 20.80
N GLU A 359 -23.70 -25.64 19.81
CA GLU A 359 -24.94 -26.12 19.17
C GLU A 359 -24.67 -27.32 18.26
N LEU A 360 -23.42 -27.52 17.87
CA LEU A 360 -22.98 -28.62 16.99
C LEU A 360 -22.46 -29.83 17.75
N PHE A 361 -22.47 -29.83 19.10
CA PHE A 361 -22.01 -30.99 19.86
C PHE A 361 -22.96 -32.19 19.64
N TYR A 362 -22.35 -33.31 19.26
CA TYR A 362 -23.04 -34.56 18.94
C TYR A 362 -23.97 -34.50 17.71
N VAL A 363 -23.82 -33.48 16.86
CA VAL A 363 -24.53 -33.35 15.59
C VAL A 363 -23.62 -33.78 14.46
N ASP A 364 -24.12 -34.59 13.53
CA ASP A 364 -23.41 -34.92 12.30
C ASP A 364 -23.33 -33.71 11.38
N ILE A 365 -22.14 -33.34 10.96
CA ILE A 365 -21.95 -32.23 10.02
C ILE A 365 -20.94 -32.64 8.94
N ILE A 366 -21.12 -32.09 7.75
CA ILE A 366 -20.22 -32.29 6.62
C ILE A 366 -19.21 -31.15 6.63
N PHE A 367 -17.95 -31.45 6.82
CA PHE A 367 -16.84 -30.48 6.77
C PHE A 367 -16.42 -30.25 5.32
N PHE A 368 -16.44 -29.03 4.85
CA PHE A 368 -16.06 -28.66 3.48
C PHE A 368 -14.74 -27.91 3.39
N GLU A 369 -14.53 -26.94 4.27
CA GLU A 369 -13.44 -26.00 4.16
C GLU A 369 -13.12 -25.37 5.52
N TYR A 370 -11.88 -24.93 5.72
CA TYR A 370 -11.50 -24.23 6.94
C TYR A 370 -10.51 -23.09 6.67
N LEU A 371 -10.49 -22.09 7.56
CA LEU A 371 -9.55 -20.96 7.55
C LEU A 371 -8.98 -20.75 8.96
N PHE A 372 -7.66 -20.63 9.07
CA PHE A 372 -7.07 -20.13 10.29
C PHE A 372 -7.11 -18.61 10.35
N VAL A 373 -7.50 -18.06 11.49
CA VAL A 373 -7.68 -16.62 11.69
C VAL A 373 -7.13 -16.20 13.05
N ASN A 374 -6.59 -14.98 13.15
CA ASN A 374 -6.24 -14.38 14.42
C ASN A 374 -7.20 -13.22 14.69
N ILE A 375 -8.00 -13.34 15.74
CA ILE A 375 -8.97 -12.32 16.15
C ILE A 375 -8.57 -11.84 17.54
N LYS A 376 -8.28 -10.54 17.65
CA LYS A 376 -7.89 -9.89 18.93
C LYS A 376 -6.67 -10.54 19.60
N GLY A 377 -5.70 -11.02 18.82
CA GLY A 377 -4.48 -11.66 19.32
C GLY A 377 -4.61 -13.16 19.63
N GLU A 378 -5.77 -13.75 19.44
CA GLU A 378 -6.00 -15.19 19.62
C GLU A 378 -6.11 -15.90 18.26
N ASP A 379 -5.39 -17.01 18.10
CA ASP A 379 -5.49 -17.89 16.95
C ASP A 379 -6.77 -18.73 17.03
N LYS A 380 -7.55 -18.71 15.96
CA LYS A 380 -8.82 -19.41 15.83
C LYS A 380 -8.90 -20.09 14.47
N VAL A 381 -9.79 -21.06 14.34
CA VAL A 381 -10.16 -21.63 13.04
C VAL A 381 -11.64 -21.37 12.76
N VAL A 382 -11.93 -20.95 11.54
CA VAL A 382 -13.30 -20.86 10.99
C VAL A 382 -13.50 -22.06 10.10
N VAL A 383 -14.61 -22.77 10.29
CA VAL A 383 -14.94 -23.97 9.54
C VAL A 383 -16.24 -23.75 8.77
N LYS A 384 -16.23 -24.10 7.48
CA LYS A 384 -17.41 -24.17 6.63
C LYS A 384 -17.98 -25.58 6.68
N PHE A 385 -19.25 -25.71 6.97
CA PHE A 385 -19.95 -26.99 7.08
C PHE A 385 -21.37 -26.91 6.54
N ALA A 386 -22.01 -28.08 6.37
CA ALA A 386 -23.46 -28.20 6.15
C ALA A 386 -24.00 -29.38 6.97
N TYR A 387 -25.31 -29.41 7.14
CA TYR A 387 -25.99 -30.56 7.72
C TYR A 387 -26.22 -31.64 6.65
N PRO A 388 -26.14 -32.94 6.98
CA PRO A 388 -26.35 -34.01 5.99
C PRO A 388 -27.71 -33.94 5.29
N GLU A 389 -28.71 -33.41 5.95
CA GLU A 389 -30.08 -33.25 5.41
C GLU A 389 -30.21 -32.11 4.39
N ALA A 390 -29.25 -31.14 4.41
CA ALA A 390 -29.23 -29.99 3.53
C ALA A 390 -27.76 -29.68 3.09
N PRO A 391 -27.13 -30.53 2.28
CA PRO A 391 -25.69 -30.46 1.99
C PRO A 391 -25.27 -29.25 1.16
N GLU A 392 -26.20 -28.52 0.56
CA GLU A 392 -25.95 -27.28 -0.18
C GLU A 392 -26.17 -26.01 0.65
N ASP A 393 -26.75 -26.14 1.85
CA ASP A 393 -26.98 -25.02 2.77
C ASP A 393 -25.78 -24.84 3.71
N TYR A 394 -24.81 -24.05 3.29
CA TYR A 394 -23.55 -23.86 3.98
C TYR A 394 -23.67 -22.93 5.19
N HIS A 395 -23.07 -23.35 6.29
CA HIS A 395 -22.91 -22.62 7.54
C HIS A 395 -21.45 -22.47 7.92
N SER A 396 -21.15 -21.67 8.93
CA SER A 396 -19.82 -21.57 9.49
C SER A 396 -19.84 -21.50 11.02
N PHE A 397 -18.80 -22.04 11.64
CA PHE A 397 -18.52 -21.80 13.06
C PHE A 397 -17.07 -21.39 13.26
N ILE A 398 -16.80 -20.77 14.40
CA ILE A 398 -15.45 -20.38 14.80
C ILE A 398 -15.08 -21.04 16.11
N THR A 399 -13.86 -21.54 16.21
CA THR A 399 -13.34 -22.13 17.43
C THR A 399 -11.84 -21.83 17.61
N ARG A 400 -11.41 -21.86 18.88
CA ARG A 400 -9.98 -21.85 19.28
C ARG A 400 -9.50 -23.20 19.80
N SER A 401 -10.25 -24.26 19.55
CA SER A 401 -9.87 -25.61 19.98
C SER A 401 -8.56 -26.03 19.31
N SER A 402 -7.52 -26.19 20.13
CA SER A 402 -6.21 -26.65 19.64
C SER A 402 -6.27 -28.03 18.99
N VAL A 403 -7.18 -28.89 19.46
CA VAL A 403 -7.37 -30.25 18.89
C VAL A 403 -7.96 -30.16 17.48
N ILE A 404 -8.97 -29.29 17.24
CA ILE A 404 -9.53 -29.08 15.91
C ILE A 404 -8.50 -28.39 15.02
N MET A 405 -7.79 -27.39 15.51
CA MET A 405 -6.76 -26.65 14.77
C MET A 405 -5.60 -27.55 14.32
N ASP A 406 -5.23 -28.55 15.12
CA ASP A 406 -4.17 -29.50 14.77
C ASP A 406 -4.65 -30.62 13.84
N ARG A 407 -5.91 -31.01 13.93
CA ARG A 407 -6.49 -32.15 13.21
C ARG A 407 -6.97 -31.80 11.79
N LEU A 408 -7.63 -30.66 11.59
CA LEU A 408 -8.14 -30.24 10.28
C LEU A 408 -7.11 -30.23 9.16
N PRO A 409 -5.87 -29.76 9.35
CA PRO A 409 -4.84 -29.85 8.31
C PRO A 409 -4.50 -31.29 7.89
N LYS A 410 -4.56 -32.23 8.84
CA LYS A 410 -4.26 -33.66 8.59
C LYS A 410 -5.38 -34.36 7.82
N ASP A 411 -6.61 -33.87 7.95
CA ASP A 411 -7.79 -34.45 7.31
C ASP A 411 -8.22 -33.67 6.03
N LYS A 412 -7.44 -32.68 5.62
CA LYS A 412 -7.76 -31.80 4.46
C LYS A 412 -8.03 -32.58 3.16
N GLU A 413 -7.26 -33.64 2.91
CA GLU A 413 -7.40 -34.46 1.70
C GLU A 413 -8.68 -35.31 1.71
N LYS A 414 -9.28 -35.51 2.87
CA LYS A 414 -10.52 -36.28 3.04
C LYS A 414 -11.79 -35.43 2.90
N MET A 415 -11.65 -34.11 2.78
CA MET A 415 -12.79 -33.19 2.65
C MET A 415 -13.45 -33.31 1.27
N PRO A 416 -14.80 -33.30 1.19
CA PRO A 416 -15.73 -33.24 2.31
C PRO A 416 -15.87 -34.56 3.06
N PHE A 417 -15.98 -34.53 4.39
CA PHE A 417 -16.24 -35.72 5.22
C PHE A 417 -17.29 -35.42 6.29
N ILE A 418 -17.98 -36.45 6.79
CA ILE A 418 -18.97 -36.32 7.86
C ILE A 418 -18.29 -36.67 9.18
N ALA A 419 -18.50 -35.83 10.20
CA ALA A 419 -18.06 -36.10 11.55
C ALA A 419 -18.92 -35.36 12.59
N GLN A 420 -18.84 -35.81 13.85
CA GLN A 420 -19.45 -35.15 15.00
C GLN A 420 -18.42 -34.37 15.80
N ILE A 421 -18.81 -33.20 16.29
CA ILE A 421 -17.99 -32.42 17.21
C ILE A 421 -18.33 -32.89 18.64
N LYS A 422 -17.33 -33.37 19.38
CA LYS A 422 -17.48 -33.82 20.78
C LYS A 422 -16.69 -32.98 21.74
N PRO A 423 -17.29 -32.57 22.89
CA PRO A 423 -16.55 -31.94 23.96
C PRO A 423 -15.65 -32.97 24.67
N ILE A 424 -14.37 -32.71 24.75
CA ILE A 424 -13.43 -33.46 25.60
C ILE A 424 -13.13 -32.57 26.80
N LYS A 425 -12.91 -33.15 27.98
CA LYS A 425 -12.62 -32.42 29.22
C LYS A 425 -11.52 -31.38 28.96
N ASN A 426 -11.90 -30.09 28.97
CA ASN A 426 -11.10 -28.91 28.62
C ASN A 426 -10.77 -28.67 27.11
N TYR A 427 -11.29 -29.49 26.20
CA TYR A 427 -11.02 -29.35 24.75
C TYR A 427 -12.26 -29.70 23.93
N THR A 428 -12.23 -29.34 22.64
CA THR A 428 -13.25 -29.72 21.66
C THR A 428 -12.55 -30.41 20.51
N ALA A 429 -13.05 -31.59 20.12
CA ALA A 429 -12.55 -32.34 18.96
C ALA A 429 -13.72 -32.82 18.10
N TYR A 430 -13.48 -33.27 16.89
CA TYR A 430 -14.44 -33.98 16.04
C TYR A 430 -14.00 -35.45 15.84
N GLU A 431 -14.96 -36.32 15.60
CA GLU A 431 -14.82 -37.74 15.19
C GLU A 431 -15.44 -37.98 13.83
#